data_d778f068ffee05d5aa4bc55602593d02
#
_entry.id   d778f068ffee05d5aa4bc55602593d02
#
_cell.length_a   1.000
_cell.length_b   1.000
_cell.length_c   1.000
_cell.angle_alpha   90.00
_cell.angle_beta   90.00
_cell.angle_gamma   90.00
#
_symmetry.space_group_name_H-M   'P 1'
#
loop_
_entity.id
_entity.type
_entity.pdbx_description
1 polymer ?
#
loop_
_entity_poly.entity_id
_entity_poly.type
_entity_poly.pdbx_seq_one_letter_code
_entity_poly.pdbx_strand_id
1 'polypeptide(L)'
;MNPAEHKKHCGPNCGCGKGSSLPIALSPKLKGKKTLDPRQAAQEHVLAVSRDFISQPRLTYKTVSGVNGPLVILDEVKFPKFSEIVQLRLADGTLRSGQVLEVSGTKAVVQVFEGTSGIDAKNTLCEFTGDILRTPVSEDMLGRVFNGSGKPIDKGPPILAEAFLDIQGQPINPWSRIYPEEMIQTGISAIDVMNSIARGQKIPIFSAAGLPHNEIAAQICRQAGLVKMSGKSVMDDHEDNFAIVFAAMGVNMETARFFKQDFEENGSMENVCLFLNLANDPTIERIITPRLALTAAEFLAYQCEKHVLVILTDMSSYAEALREVSAAREEVPGRRGFPGYMYTDLATIYERAGRVEGRNGSITQIPILTMPNDDITHPIPDLTGYITEGQIYVDRQLHNRQIYPPVNVLPSLSRLMKSAIGEGMTRKDHSDVSNQLYACYAIGKDVQAMKAVVGEEALTPDDLLYLEFLTKFERNFISQGNYENRTVFESLDIGWQLLRIFPKEMLKRIPASILAEFYPRDSRH
;
A
#
# COMPACT_ATOMS: atom_id res chain seq x y z
N MET A 1 -30.57 -30.37 28.30
CA MET A 1 -30.61 -31.63 29.07
C MET A 1 -30.23 -31.29 30.51
N ASN A 2 -31.09 -31.62 31.42
CA ASN A 2 -31.05 -31.26 32.83
C ASN A 2 -29.97 -32.08 33.55
N PRO A 3 -29.08 -31.51 34.36
CA PRO A 3 -28.01 -32.26 35.03
C PRO A 3 -28.46 -33.42 35.92
N ALA A 4 -29.75 -33.50 36.23
CA ALA A 4 -30.30 -34.55 37.05
C ALA A 4 -30.51 -35.89 36.30
N GLU A 5 -30.56 -35.90 34.97
CA GLU A 5 -30.74 -37.13 34.20
C GLU A 5 -29.45 -37.87 33.87
N HIS A 6 -28.31 -37.21 33.98
CA HIS A 6 -27.00 -37.86 33.68
C HIS A 6 -26.49 -38.83 34.78
N LYS A 7 -27.11 -38.80 35.97
CA LYS A 7 -26.68 -39.65 37.10
C LYS A 7 -27.29 -41.06 37.04
N LYS A 8 -28.21 -41.36 36.18
CA LYS A 8 -28.91 -42.68 36.12
C LYS A 8 -28.28 -43.75 35.23
N HIS A 9 -27.25 -43.39 34.47
CA HIS A 9 -26.63 -44.31 33.51
C HIS A 9 -25.16 -44.59 33.68
N CYS A 10 -24.54 -44.10 34.73
CA CYS A 10 -23.11 -44.38 35.01
C CYS A 10 -22.96 -45.44 36.11
N GLY A 11 -22.35 -46.57 35.76
CA GLY A 11 -21.94 -47.61 36.71
C GLY A 11 -20.81 -47.13 37.63
N PRO A 12 -20.47 -47.87 38.66
CA PRO A 12 -19.60 -47.43 39.76
C PRO A 12 -18.13 -47.12 39.37
N ASN A 13 -17.74 -47.27 38.12
CA ASN A 13 -16.40 -46.96 37.63
C ASN A 13 -16.35 -45.91 36.51
N CYS A 14 -17.39 -45.12 36.34
CA CYS A 14 -17.38 -44.01 35.36
C CYS A 14 -16.69 -42.80 35.99
N GLY A 15 -15.52 -42.43 35.44
CA GLY A 15 -14.73 -41.25 35.85
C GLY A 15 -15.35 -39.87 35.55
N CYS A 16 -16.64 -39.85 35.19
CA CYS A 16 -17.41 -38.61 34.90
C CYS A 16 -17.90 -37.99 36.19
N GLY A 17 -17.10 -37.18 36.86
CA GLY A 17 -17.56 -36.44 38.01
C GLY A 17 -16.52 -36.05 39.03
N LYS A 18 -15.29 -36.35 38.80
CA LYS A 18 -14.21 -35.67 39.53
C LYS A 18 -13.63 -34.61 38.57
N GLY A 19 -14.10 -33.40 38.69
CA GLY A 19 -13.34 -32.26 38.23
C GLY A 19 -11.95 -32.42 38.85
N SER A 20 -10.94 -32.71 38.02
CA SER A 20 -9.57 -32.56 38.45
C SER A 20 -9.35 -31.06 38.66
N SER A 21 -9.66 -30.62 39.88
CA SER A 21 -8.91 -29.52 40.45
C SER A 21 -7.47 -30.05 40.48
N LEU A 22 -6.69 -29.68 39.48
CA LEU A 22 -5.25 -29.70 39.59
C LEU A 22 -4.98 -29.05 40.96
N PRO A 23 -4.27 -29.74 41.86
CA PRO A 23 -3.87 -29.10 43.10
C PRO A 23 -3.06 -27.88 42.65
N ILE A 24 -3.56 -26.71 42.93
CA ILE A 24 -2.73 -25.50 42.95
C ILE A 24 -1.57 -25.94 43.84
N ALA A 25 -0.41 -26.14 43.23
CA ALA A 25 0.80 -26.39 43.97
C ALA A 25 0.95 -25.22 44.93
N LEU A 26 0.52 -25.41 46.16
CA LEU A 26 0.81 -24.50 47.22
C LEU A 26 2.32 -24.30 47.17
N SER A 27 2.73 -23.10 46.81
CA SER A 27 4.11 -22.67 46.87
C SER A 27 4.72 -23.19 48.18
N PRO A 28 5.91 -23.80 48.13
CA PRO A 28 6.53 -24.34 49.33
C PRO A 28 6.57 -23.23 50.36
N LYS A 29 6.02 -23.49 51.57
CA LYS A 29 6.05 -22.56 52.69
C LYS A 29 7.49 -22.07 52.84
N LEU A 30 7.73 -20.82 52.46
CA LEU A 30 9.00 -20.14 52.66
C LEU A 30 9.33 -20.14 54.13
N LYS A 31 10.17 -21.09 54.51
CA LYS A 31 10.82 -21.10 55.84
C LYS A 31 11.81 -19.93 55.87
N GLY A 32 11.49 -18.92 56.68
CA GLY A 32 12.43 -17.86 57.05
C GLY A 32 12.56 -16.77 55.95
N LYS A 33 11.62 -15.80 55.94
CA LYS A 33 11.83 -14.52 55.28
C LYS A 33 13.04 -13.82 55.91
N LYS A 34 14.24 -13.94 55.33
CA LYS A 34 15.22 -12.87 55.47
C LYS A 34 14.56 -11.64 54.81
N THR A 35 14.35 -10.59 55.55
CA THR A 35 13.97 -9.30 55.01
C THR A 35 15.09 -8.83 54.09
N LEU A 36 14.88 -8.96 52.78
CA LEU A 36 15.81 -8.45 51.76
C LEU A 36 15.88 -6.93 51.91
N ASP A 37 17.10 -6.42 51.88
CA ASP A 37 17.34 -4.99 51.78
C ASP A 37 16.48 -4.43 50.60
N PRO A 38 15.75 -3.31 50.81
CA PRO A 38 14.92 -2.70 49.77
C PRO A 38 15.65 -2.50 48.42
N ARG A 39 16.95 -2.24 48.46
CA ARG A 39 17.78 -2.11 47.22
C ARG A 39 17.95 -3.45 46.52
N GLN A 40 18.17 -4.53 47.26
CA GLN A 40 18.27 -5.88 46.70
C GLN A 40 16.93 -6.35 46.12
N ALA A 41 15.83 -6.07 46.80
CA ALA A 41 14.50 -6.37 46.32
C ALA A 41 14.17 -5.61 45.01
N ALA A 42 14.54 -4.35 44.93
CA ALA A 42 14.38 -3.55 43.70
C ALA A 42 15.24 -4.10 42.53
N GLN A 43 16.47 -4.51 42.80
CA GLN A 43 17.34 -5.10 41.79
C GLN A 43 16.80 -6.46 41.31
N GLU A 44 16.29 -7.30 42.23
CA GLU A 44 15.67 -8.57 41.86
C GLU A 44 14.40 -8.37 41.03
N HIS A 45 13.59 -7.36 41.33
CA HIS A 45 12.42 -7.01 40.53
C HIS A 45 12.81 -6.54 39.11
N VAL A 46 13.80 -5.67 38.99
CA VAL A 46 14.31 -5.22 37.69
C VAL A 46 14.85 -6.41 36.88
N LEU A 47 15.64 -7.28 37.50
CA LEU A 47 16.14 -8.50 36.86
C LEU A 47 15.02 -9.46 36.46
N ALA A 48 13.98 -9.60 37.28
CA ALA A 48 12.83 -10.44 36.95
C ALA A 48 12.03 -9.91 35.78
N VAL A 49 11.83 -8.58 35.70
CA VAL A 49 11.09 -7.94 34.59
C VAL A 49 11.92 -7.93 33.30
N SER A 50 13.24 -7.79 33.39
CA SER A 50 14.14 -7.77 32.24
C SER A 50 14.55 -9.18 31.75
N ARG A 51 14.16 -10.25 32.42
CA ARG A 51 14.39 -11.61 31.96
C ARG A 51 13.50 -11.94 30.77
N ASP A 52 14.14 -12.36 29.68
CA ASP A 52 13.44 -13.02 28.57
C ASP A 52 13.00 -14.41 29.01
N PHE A 53 11.72 -14.52 29.38
CA PHE A 53 11.13 -15.81 29.68
C PHE A 53 10.76 -16.52 28.37
N ILE A 54 11.56 -17.51 28.00
CA ILE A 54 11.24 -18.39 26.88
C ILE A 54 10.13 -19.33 27.34
N SER A 55 8.90 -19.05 26.90
CA SER A 55 7.73 -19.87 27.23
C SER A 55 7.70 -21.22 26.53
N GLN A 56 8.44 -21.35 25.42
CA GLN A 56 8.58 -22.57 24.64
C GLN A 56 10.06 -22.84 24.35
N PRO A 57 10.53 -24.08 24.52
CA PRO A 57 11.91 -24.46 24.20
C PRO A 57 12.13 -24.31 22.69
N ARG A 58 13.23 -23.66 22.31
CA ARG A 58 13.65 -23.48 20.93
C ARG A 58 14.86 -24.36 20.62
N LEU A 59 14.88 -24.89 19.40
CA LEU A 59 16.02 -25.66 18.92
C LEU A 59 17.04 -24.71 18.26
N THR A 60 18.31 -24.91 18.63
CA THR A 60 19.42 -24.14 18.06
C THR A 60 20.31 -25.10 17.25
N TYR A 61 20.64 -24.69 16.04
CA TYR A 61 21.45 -25.48 15.11
C TYR A 61 22.73 -24.73 14.75
N LYS A 62 23.80 -25.49 14.55
CA LYS A 62 25.08 -25.05 13.98
C LYS A 62 25.36 -25.69 12.62
N THR A 63 24.34 -25.92 11.84
CA THR A 63 24.39 -26.73 10.62
C THR A 63 24.27 -25.90 9.33
N VAL A 64 24.83 -24.69 9.32
CA VAL A 64 24.94 -23.91 8.10
C VAL A 64 25.86 -24.62 7.12
N SER A 65 25.30 -25.08 5.99
CA SER A 65 26.06 -25.78 4.95
C SER A 65 26.54 -24.85 3.84
N GLY A 66 25.87 -23.76 3.63
CA GLY A 66 26.23 -22.80 2.59
C GLY A 66 25.48 -21.48 2.69
N VAL A 67 26.05 -20.47 2.04
CA VAL A 67 25.45 -19.15 1.87
C VAL A 67 25.44 -18.83 0.38
N ASN A 68 24.27 -18.54 -0.17
CA ASN A 68 24.12 -18.22 -1.58
C ASN A 68 23.33 -16.90 -1.73
N GLY A 69 24.04 -15.81 -2.00
CA GLY A 69 23.42 -14.48 -2.05
C GLY A 69 22.68 -14.15 -0.75
N PRO A 70 21.38 -13.85 -0.81
CA PRO A 70 20.58 -13.54 0.39
C PRO A 70 20.14 -14.79 1.17
N LEU A 71 20.48 -15.99 0.71
CA LEU A 71 19.99 -17.25 1.24
C LEU A 71 21.05 -17.96 2.06
N VAL A 72 20.61 -18.58 3.17
CA VAL A 72 21.41 -19.46 4.00
C VAL A 72 20.81 -20.86 3.95
N ILE A 73 21.62 -21.86 3.68
CA ILE A 73 21.20 -23.26 3.61
C ILE A 73 21.60 -23.96 4.92
N LEU A 74 20.61 -24.53 5.58
CA LEU A 74 20.78 -25.32 6.80
C LEU A 74 20.53 -26.78 6.51
N ASP A 75 21.44 -27.63 6.98
CA ASP A 75 21.30 -29.08 6.91
C ASP A 75 20.93 -29.67 8.29
N GLU A 76 20.40 -30.87 8.27
CA GLU A 76 20.04 -31.63 9.48
C GLU A 76 19.09 -30.94 10.45
N VAL A 77 18.18 -30.16 9.90
CA VAL A 77 17.13 -29.48 10.65
C VAL A 77 15.96 -30.42 10.90
N LYS A 78 15.47 -30.46 12.13
CA LYS A 78 14.34 -31.31 12.52
C LYS A 78 13.05 -30.50 12.45
N PHE A 79 12.10 -30.99 11.66
CA PHE A 79 10.73 -30.41 11.53
C PHE A 79 10.67 -28.90 11.24
N PRO A 80 11.42 -28.39 10.24
CA PRO A 80 11.31 -27.02 9.87
C PRO A 80 9.91 -26.74 9.28
N LYS A 81 9.34 -25.57 9.60
CA LYS A 81 8.06 -25.15 9.05
C LYS A 81 8.26 -24.14 7.93
N PHE A 82 7.44 -24.22 6.90
CA PHE A 82 7.43 -23.21 5.85
C PHE A 82 7.04 -21.85 6.43
N SER A 83 7.71 -20.79 5.99
CA SER A 83 7.52 -19.40 6.47
C SER A 83 7.84 -19.14 7.95
N GLU A 84 8.47 -20.09 8.63
CA GLU A 84 8.92 -19.92 10.02
C GLU A 84 10.03 -18.88 10.12
N ILE A 85 10.02 -18.10 11.19
CA ILE A 85 11.08 -17.14 11.47
C ILE A 85 12.24 -17.82 12.17
N VAL A 86 13.44 -17.55 11.68
CA VAL A 86 14.71 -18.07 12.21
C VAL A 86 15.55 -16.88 12.67
N GLN A 87 16.07 -16.96 13.88
CA GLN A 87 17.06 -16.00 14.38
C GLN A 87 18.47 -16.55 14.20
N LEU A 88 19.31 -15.79 13.52
CA LEU A 88 20.71 -16.14 13.32
C LEU A 88 21.58 -15.27 14.23
N ARG A 89 22.38 -15.93 15.06
CA ARG A 89 23.40 -15.27 15.87
C ARG A 89 24.75 -15.48 15.22
N LEU A 90 25.38 -14.41 14.79
CA LEU A 90 26.70 -14.43 14.19
C LEU A 90 27.79 -14.61 15.26
N ALA A 91 29.02 -14.87 14.82
CA ALA A 91 30.16 -15.03 15.70
C ALA A 91 30.50 -13.79 16.53
N ASP A 92 30.17 -12.59 16.03
CA ASP A 92 30.33 -11.31 16.71
C ASP A 92 29.21 -10.98 17.72
N GLY A 93 28.22 -11.86 17.83
CA GLY A 93 27.05 -11.69 18.70
C GLY A 93 25.89 -10.92 18.10
N THR A 94 26.01 -10.42 16.88
CA THR A 94 24.90 -9.77 16.18
C THR A 94 23.78 -10.75 15.89
N LEU A 95 22.54 -10.27 16.05
CA LEU A 95 21.35 -11.05 15.75
C LEU A 95 20.77 -10.58 14.41
N ARG A 96 20.46 -11.56 13.55
CA ARG A 96 19.74 -11.31 12.29
C ARG A 96 18.51 -12.19 12.23
N SER A 97 17.50 -11.70 11.54
CA SER A 97 16.27 -12.45 11.34
C SER A 97 16.18 -12.96 9.92
N GLY A 98 15.61 -14.14 9.77
CA GLY A 98 15.36 -14.74 8.47
C GLY A 98 14.05 -15.50 8.46
N GLN A 99 13.61 -15.89 7.28
CA GLN A 99 12.39 -16.67 7.07
C GLN A 99 12.70 -17.91 6.25
N VAL A 100 12.12 -19.03 6.62
CA VAL A 100 12.23 -20.28 5.86
C VAL A 100 11.43 -20.15 4.56
N LEU A 101 12.13 -20.26 3.42
CA LEU A 101 11.51 -20.22 2.09
C LEU A 101 11.19 -21.61 1.54
N GLU A 102 12.03 -22.57 1.85
CA GLU A 102 11.93 -23.91 1.29
C GLU A 102 12.33 -24.94 2.33
N VAL A 103 11.60 -26.02 2.36
CA VAL A 103 11.88 -27.18 3.19
C VAL A 103 11.98 -28.39 2.29
N SER A 104 13.15 -29.04 2.28
CA SER A 104 13.39 -30.25 1.51
C SER A 104 14.00 -31.33 2.39
N GLY A 105 13.16 -32.23 2.91
CA GLY A 105 13.59 -33.25 3.85
C GLY A 105 14.15 -32.66 5.15
N THR A 106 15.47 -32.83 5.38
CA THR A 106 16.18 -32.26 6.53
C THR A 106 16.87 -30.94 6.23
N LYS A 107 16.74 -30.42 4.99
CA LYS A 107 17.30 -29.13 4.57
C LYS A 107 16.27 -28.03 4.66
N ALA A 108 16.71 -26.88 5.13
CA ALA A 108 15.94 -25.66 5.13
C ALA A 108 16.71 -24.53 4.44
N VAL A 109 16.06 -23.84 3.53
CA VAL A 109 16.59 -22.62 2.90
C VAL A 109 15.99 -21.43 3.59
N VAL A 110 16.83 -20.60 4.21
CA VAL A 110 16.43 -19.43 4.98
C VAL A 110 16.88 -18.18 4.24
N GLN A 111 15.95 -17.28 3.99
CA GLN A 111 16.28 -15.96 3.48
C GLN A 111 16.50 -15.01 4.66
N VAL A 112 17.63 -14.30 4.65
CA VAL A 112 18.01 -13.38 5.73
C VAL A 112 17.64 -11.97 5.36
N PHE A 113 16.85 -11.30 6.20
CA PHE A 113 16.33 -9.95 5.90
C PHE A 113 17.42 -8.88 5.93
N GLU A 114 18.39 -9.01 6.81
CA GLU A 114 19.43 -8.00 7.04
C GLU A 114 20.72 -8.27 6.24
N GLY A 115 20.66 -9.19 5.28
CA GLY A 115 21.80 -9.59 4.47
C GLY A 115 22.63 -10.72 5.09
N THR A 116 23.46 -11.35 4.26
CA THR A 116 24.23 -12.55 4.60
C THR A 116 25.72 -12.29 4.84
N SER A 117 26.17 -11.05 4.78
CA SER A 117 27.58 -10.69 5.00
C SER A 117 28.02 -11.04 6.43
N GLY A 118 29.16 -11.71 6.56
CA GLY A 118 29.71 -12.11 7.86
C GLY A 118 29.11 -13.37 8.47
N ILE A 119 28.21 -14.06 7.78
CA ILE A 119 27.70 -15.37 8.23
C ILE A 119 28.75 -16.44 7.97
N ASP A 120 29.16 -17.10 9.04
CA ASP A 120 30.14 -18.19 9.04
C ASP A 120 29.43 -19.52 9.23
N ALA A 121 29.81 -20.50 8.43
CA ALA A 121 29.27 -21.86 8.53
C ALA A 121 29.57 -22.57 9.88
N LYS A 122 30.67 -22.22 10.53
CA LYS A 122 31.10 -22.91 11.77
C LYS A 122 30.56 -22.28 13.05
N ASN A 123 30.42 -20.94 13.08
CA ASN A 123 30.16 -20.22 14.33
C ASN A 123 28.76 -19.56 14.37
N THR A 124 28.00 -19.63 13.29
CA THR A 124 26.65 -19.09 13.24
C THR A 124 25.66 -20.05 13.91
N LEU A 125 24.91 -19.52 14.87
CA LEU A 125 23.83 -20.24 15.53
C LEU A 125 22.49 -19.87 14.91
N CYS A 126 21.70 -20.85 14.54
CA CYS A 126 20.37 -20.67 13.99
C CYS A 126 19.32 -21.18 14.98
N GLU A 127 18.42 -20.32 15.39
CA GLU A 127 17.35 -20.64 16.33
C GLU A 127 16.00 -20.54 15.60
N PHE A 128 15.25 -21.65 15.58
CA PHE A 128 13.91 -21.68 14.99
C PHE A 128 12.86 -21.25 16.01
N THR A 129 12.10 -20.20 15.70
CA THR A 129 11.13 -19.63 16.64
C THR A 129 9.82 -20.39 16.70
N GLY A 130 9.50 -21.19 15.70
CA GLY A 130 8.24 -21.94 15.60
C GLY A 130 7.03 -21.11 15.17
N ASP A 131 7.20 -19.83 14.91
CA ASP A 131 6.14 -18.88 14.55
C ASP A 131 6.45 -18.17 13.23
N ILE A 132 5.42 -17.63 12.61
CA ILE A 132 5.51 -16.80 11.39
C ILE A 132 5.94 -15.39 11.73
N LEU A 133 6.32 -14.61 10.71
CA LEU A 133 6.67 -13.22 10.89
C LEU A 133 5.42 -12.41 11.23
N ARG A 134 5.43 -11.81 12.41
CA ARG A 134 4.40 -10.89 12.87
C ARG A 134 4.98 -9.52 13.13
N THR A 135 4.24 -8.49 12.79
CA THR A 135 4.64 -7.10 13.05
C THR A 135 3.81 -6.52 14.20
N PRO A 136 4.45 -5.77 15.11
CA PRO A 136 3.71 -5.00 16.11
C PRO A 136 2.97 -3.86 15.41
N VAL A 137 1.72 -3.67 15.74
CA VAL A 137 0.87 -2.61 15.20
C VAL A 137 0.19 -1.85 16.32
N SER A 138 0.09 -0.55 16.15
CA SER A 138 -0.58 0.36 17.08
C SER A 138 -1.00 1.62 16.33
N GLU A 139 -1.97 2.34 16.84
CA GLU A 139 -2.33 3.66 16.32
C GLU A 139 -1.18 4.68 16.46
N ASP A 140 -0.26 4.45 17.41
CA ASP A 140 0.94 5.27 17.61
C ASP A 140 1.96 5.18 16.45
N MET A 141 1.74 4.32 15.46
CA MET A 141 2.55 4.26 14.23
C MET A 141 2.36 5.50 13.35
N LEU A 142 1.25 6.20 13.47
CA LEU A 142 1.02 7.45 12.73
C LEU A 142 2.03 8.52 13.17
N GLY A 143 2.57 9.24 12.21
CA GLY A 143 3.61 10.24 12.45
C GLY A 143 5.03 9.66 12.60
N ARG A 144 5.21 8.35 12.48
CA ARG A 144 6.49 7.67 12.66
C ARG A 144 7.11 7.26 11.32
N VAL A 145 8.43 7.14 11.35
CA VAL A 145 9.23 6.68 10.20
C VAL A 145 9.92 5.38 10.55
N PHE A 146 9.73 4.36 9.70
CA PHE A 146 10.30 3.02 9.86
C PHE A 146 11.22 2.69 8.70
N ASN A 147 12.14 1.77 8.91
CA ASN A 147 12.92 1.18 7.84
C ASN A 147 12.12 0.07 7.11
N GLY A 148 12.75 -0.58 6.14
CA GLY A 148 12.11 -1.68 5.39
C GLY A 148 11.73 -2.91 6.23
N SER A 149 12.33 -3.09 7.40
CA SER A 149 12.01 -4.17 8.35
C SER A 149 10.98 -3.78 9.41
N GLY A 150 10.46 -2.54 9.37
CA GLY A 150 9.52 -2.04 10.37
C GLY A 150 10.15 -1.56 11.67
N LYS A 151 11.47 -1.38 11.73
CA LYS A 151 12.15 -0.79 12.89
C LYS A 151 12.14 0.74 12.79
N PRO A 152 11.87 1.47 13.89
CA PRO A 152 11.88 2.93 13.88
C PRO A 152 13.27 3.49 13.54
N ILE A 153 13.32 4.48 12.67
CA ILE A 153 14.55 5.20 12.30
C ILE A 153 14.51 6.69 12.67
N ASP A 154 13.41 7.14 13.22
CA ASP A 154 13.17 8.52 13.64
C ASP A 154 13.70 8.87 15.03
N LYS A 155 14.56 8.01 15.62
CA LYS A 155 15.10 8.11 16.98
C LYS A 155 14.04 8.04 18.09
N GLY A 156 12.81 7.71 17.76
CA GLY A 156 11.75 7.48 18.71
C GLY A 156 11.84 6.10 19.39
N PRO A 157 11.03 5.87 20.44
CA PRO A 157 10.95 4.58 21.10
C PRO A 157 10.36 3.51 20.19
N PRO A 158 10.61 2.21 20.46
CA PRO A 158 9.88 1.13 19.80
C PRO A 158 8.37 1.27 20.00
N ILE A 159 7.60 0.81 19.00
CA ILE A 159 6.14 0.83 19.07
C ILE A 159 5.67 -0.13 20.17
N LEU A 160 4.84 0.37 21.07
CA LEU A 160 4.10 -0.46 22.02
C LEU A 160 2.94 -1.12 21.26
N ALA A 161 3.05 -2.42 21.05
CA ALA A 161 2.09 -3.14 20.25
C ALA A 161 0.73 -3.26 20.94
N GLU A 162 -0.33 -2.84 20.26
CA GLU A 162 -1.70 -3.20 20.61
C GLU A 162 -2.03 -4.62 20.15
N ALA A 163 -1.47 -5.02 19.01
CA ALA A 163 -1.58 -6.36 18.46
C ALA A 163 -0.33 -6.72 17.66
N PHE A 164 -0.08 -8.03 17.53
CA PHE A 164 0.92 -8.58 16.61
C PHE A 164 0.19 -9.26 15.46
N LEU A 165 0.33 -8.74 14.26
CA LEU A 165 -0.35 -9.23 13.08
C LEU A 165 0.62 -9.90 12.09
N ASP A 166 0.13 -10.94 11.40
CA ASP A 166 0.84 -11.60 10.33
C ASP A 166 1.03 -10.63 9.15
N ILE A 167 2.25 -10.53 8.62
CA ILE A 167 2.56 -9.68 7.46
C ILE A 167 1.89 -10.14 6.17
N GLN A 168 1.49 -11.40 6.07
CA GLN A 168 0.72 -11.90 4.93
C GLN A 168 -0.71 -11.36 4.92
N GLY A 169 -1.17 -10.80 6.04
CA GLY A 169 -2.50 -10.30 6.22
C GLY A 169 -3.57 -11.38 6.27
N GLN A 170 -4.79 -10.94 6.41
CA GLN A 170 -5.96 -11.82 6.32
C GLN A 170 -6.67 -11.58 4.98
N PRO A 171 -6.94 -12.64 4.20
CA PRO A 171 -7.70 -12.47 2.98
C PRO A 171 -9.11 -11.97 3.30
N ILE A 172 -9.55 -10.96 2.55
CA ILE A 172 -10.92 -10.47 2.64
C ILE A 172 -11.84 -11.55 2.05
N ASN A 173 -12.82 -11.98 2.83
CA ASN A 173 -13.84 -12.88 2.32
C ASN A 173 -14.58 -12.18 1.17
N PRO A 174 -14.60 -12.75 -0.05
CA PRO A 174 -15.27 -12.13 -1.20
C PRO A 174 -16.74 -11.81 -0.95
N TRP A 175 -17.42 -12.62 -0.12
CA TRP A 175 -18.80 -12.40 0.26
C TRP A 175 -19.03 -11.17 1.14
N SER A 176 -18.05 -10.81 1.95
CA SER A 176 -18.09 -9.65 2.83
C SER A 176 -17.50 -8.39 2.20
N ARG A 177 -16.98 -8.48 0.97
CA ARG A 177 -16.38 -7.35 0.28
C ARG A 177 -17.47 -6.44 -0.28
N ILE A 178 -17.39 -5.15 0.06
CA ILE A 178 -18.29 -4.12 -0.46
C ILE A 178 -17.70 -3.52 -1.74
N TYR A 179 -18.56 -3.26 -2.72
CA TYR A 179 -18.15 -2.56 -3.94
C TYR A 179 -17.76 -1.11 -3.62
N PRO A 180 -16.65 -0.59 -4.16
CA PRO A 180 -16.22 0.80 -3.94
C PRO A 180 -17.23 1.80 -4.50
N GLU A 181 -17.66 2.77 -3.68
CA GLU A 181 -18.69 3.72 -4.08
C GLU A 181 -18.31 5.18 -3.92
N GLU A 182 -17.55 5.56 -2.91
CA GLU A 182 -17.22 6.95 -2.62
C GLU A 182 -15.91 7.37 -3.30
N MET A 183 -15.83 8.60 -3.82
CA MET A 183 -14.64 9.13 -4.45
C MET A 183 -13.63 9.65 -3.41
N ILE A 184 -12.35 9.33 -3.62
CA ILE A 184 -11.24 10.02 -2.95
C ILE A 184 -10.82 11.21 -3.80
N GLN A 185 -10.87 12.41 -3.23
CA GLN A 185 -10.43 13.64 -3.86
C GLN A 185 -8.92 13.79 -3.67
N THR A 186 -8.16 13.75 -4.76
CA THR A 186 -6.69 13.89 -4.73
C THR A 186 -6.21 15.33 -4.87
N GLY A 187 -7.10 16.24 -5.24
CA GLY A 187 -6.77 17.62 -5.54
C GLY A 187 -6.13 17.85 -6.91
N ILE A 188 -6.00 16.81 -7.73
CA ILE A 188 -5.44 16.85 -9.08
C ILE A 188 -6.59 16.69 -10.08
N SER A 189 -6.84 17.71 -10.92
CA SER A 189 -7.98 17.73 -11.82
C SER A 189 -8.02 16.57 -12.81
N ALA A 190 -6.87 16.20 -13.38
CA ALA A 190 -6.78 15.09 -14.33
C ALA A 190 -7.15 13.74 -13.70
N ILE A 191 -6.93 13.57 -12.42
CA ILE A 191 -7.31 12.36 -11.67
C ILE A 191 -8.76 12.46 -11.21
N ASP A 192 -9.14 13.53 -10.56
CA ASP A 192 -10.46 13.64 -9.92
C ASP A 192 -11.62 13.67 -10.91
N VAL A 193 -11.47 14.34 -12.06
CA VAL A 193 -12.51 14.45 -13.08
C VAL A 193 -12.45 13.33 -14.10
N MET A 194 -11.26 13.04 -14.62
CA MET A 194 -11.10 12.12 -15.76
C MET A 194 -10.96 10.66 -15.33
N ASN A 195 -10.33 10.41 -14.19
CA ASN A 195 -10.00 9.07 -13.69
C ASN A 195 -10.23 9.00 -12.18
N SER A 196 -11.47 9.23 -11.75
CA SER A 196 -11.82 9.27 -10.33
C SER A 196 -11.47 7.98 -9.61
N ILE A 197 -10.85 8.11 -8.44
CA ILE A 197 -10.47 6.99 -7.58
C ILE A 197 -11.58 6.73 -6.58
N ALA A 198 -12.13 5.53 -6.59
CA ALA A 198 -13.13 5.12 -5.61
C ALA A 198 -12.46 4.66 -4.31
N ARG A 199 -13.08 4.92 -3.18
CA ARG A 199 -12.62 4.45 -1.87
C ARG A 199 -12.65 2.93 -1.79
N GLY A 200 -11.51 2.31 -1.58
CA GLY A 200 -11.33 0.86 -1.60
C GLY A 200 -10.84 0.30 -2.94
N GLN A 201 -10.54 1.16 -3.90
CA GLN A 201 -9.98 0.79 -5.21
C GLN A 201 -8.46 0.64 -5.14
N LYS A 202 -7.92 -0.18 -6.00
CA LYS A 202 -6.48 -0.28 -6.30
C LYS A 202 -6.24 0.22 -7.72
N ILE A 203 -5.53 1.33 -7.85
CA ILE A 203 -5.22 1.95 -9.14
C ILE A 203 -3.74 2.32 -9.19
N PRO A 204 -2.95 1.79 -10.13
CA PRO A 204 -1.53 2.10 -10.24
C PRO A 204 -1.29 3.40 -11.01
N ILE A 205 -0.15 4.02 -10.73
CA ILE A 205 0.43 5.08 -11.54
C ILE A 205 1.56 4.47 -12.37
N PHE A 206 1.40 4.46 -13.68
CA PHE A 206 2.41 4.03 -14.63
C PHE A 206 3.30 5.21 -14.99
N SER A 207 4.52 5.20 -14.49
CA SER A 207 5.51 6.23 -14.72
C SER A 207 6.76 5.65 -15.40
N ALA A 208 7.78 6.46 -15.58
CA ALA A 208 9.07 6.05 -16.11
C ALA A 208 10.20 6.83 -15.41
N ALA A 209 11.43 6.40 -15.62
CA ALA A 209 12.58 7.06 -15.01
C ALA A 209 12.68 8.53 -15.45
N GLY A 210 12.93 9.40 -14.48
CA GLY A 210 13.06 10.84 -14.69
C GLY A 210 11.74 11.61 -14.78
N LEU A 211 10.58 10.95 -14.63
CA LEU A 211 9.28 11.60 -14.54
C LEU A 211 8.94 11.99 -13.08
N PRO A 212 8.09 13.01 -12.87
CA PRO A 212 7.80 13.55 -11.54
C PRO A 212 6.77 12.72 -10.75
N HIS A 213 6.87 11.38 -10.75
CA HIS A 213 5.94 10.52 -10.02
C HIS A 213 6.06 10.65 -8.50
N ASN A 214 7.25 10.98 -7.99
CA ASN A 214 7.45 11.21 -6.56
C ASN A 214 6.76 12.49 -6.08
N GLU A 215 6.84 13.55 -6.87
CA GLU A 215 6.16 14.82 -6.62
C GLU A 215 4.65 14.67 -6.69
N ILE A 216 4.14 13.89 -7.64
CA ILE A 216 2.71 13.54 -7.75
C ILE A 216 2.26 12.75 -6.51
N ALA A 217 3.04 11.76 -6.06
CA ALA A 217 2.73 10.99 -4.87
C ALA A 217 2.70 11.87 -3.61
N ALA A 218 3.67 12.76 -3.45
CA ALA A 218 3.72 13.72 -2.34
C ALA A 218 2.53 14.68 -2.37
N GLN A 219 2.14 15.16 -3.54
CA GLN A 219 0.97 16.03 -3.71
C GLN A 219 -0.33 15.30 -3.34
N ILE A 220 -0.51 14.06 -3.77
CA ILE A 220 -1.66 13.24 -3.39
C ILE A 220 -1.69 13.05 -1.86
N CYS A 221 -0.57 12.76 -1.22
CA CYS A 221 -0.49 12.62 0.23
C CYS A 221 -0.89 13.89 0.98
N ARG A 222 -0.50 15.06 0.48
CA ARG A 222 -0.87 16.34 1.12
C ARG A 222 -2.34 16.69 0.97
N GLN A 223 -2.93 16.36 -0.16
CA GLN A 223 -4.22 16.89 -0.61
C GLN A 223 -5.36 15.88 -0.55
N ALA A 224 -5.05 14.59 -0.39
CA ALA A 224 -6.06 13.55 -0.42
C ALA A 224 -7.05 13.65 0.73
N GLY A 225 -8.31 13.43 0.43
CA GLY A 225 -9.41 13.42 1.39
C GLY A 225 -10.70 12.94 0.74
N LEU A 226 -11.75 12.83 1.52
CA LEU A 226 -13.08 12.55 1.00
C LEU A 226 -13.72 13.82 0.46
N VAL A 227 -14.64 13.68 -0.50
CA VAL A 227 -15.36 14.80 -1.08
C VAL A 227 -16.30 15.40 -0.04
N LYS A 228 -16.13 16.70 0.24
CA LYS A 228 -17.00 17.47 1.15
C LYS A 228 -18.18 18.05 0.39
N MET A 229 -19.38 17.53 0.65
CA MET A 229 -20.62 18.07 0.11
C MET A 229 -21.15 19.18 1.02
N SER A 230 -21.51 20.33 0.44
CA SER A 230 -22.22 21.41 1.15
C SER A 230 -23.62 20.89 1.56
N GLY A 231 -23.79 20.55 2.84
CA GLY A 231 -25.06 20.04 3.37
C GLY A 231 -24.95 18.85 4.31
N LYS A 232 -23.78 18.18 4.39
CA LYS A 232 -23.51 17.26 5.48
C LYS A 232 -23.28 18.08 6.75
N SER A 233 -24.06 17.78 7.80
CA SER A 233 -24.02 18.54 9.05
C SER A 233 -22.63 18.54 9.66
N VAL A 234 -22.26 19.62 10.31
CA VAL A 234 -21.01 19.83 11.08
C VAL A 234 -20.82 18.81 12.21
N MET A 235 -21.74 17.86 12.38
CA MET A 235 -21.71 16.83 13.42
C MET A 235 -21.19 15.47 12.97
N ASP A 236 -20.81 15.30 11.72
CA ASP A 236 -20.12 14.08 11.28
C ASP A 236 -18.62 14.20 11.55
N ASP A 237 -18.20 13.86 12.76
CA ASP A 237 -16.80 13.69 13.19
C ASP A 237 -16.01 12.63 12.38
N HIS A 238 -16.63 12.04 11.36
CA HIS A 238 -16.01 11.06 10.47
C HIS A 238 -15.08 11.67 9.42
N GLU A 239 -15.01 12.98 9.28
CA GLU A 239 -14.16 13.64 8.28
C GLU A 239 -12.65 13.59 8.62
N ASP A 240 -12.28 13.43 9.88
CA ASP A 240 -10.88 13.45 10.34
C ASP A 240 -10.22 12.06 10.42
N ASN A 241 -10.90 11.01 10.00
CA ASN A 241 -10.39 9.63 10.06
C ASN A 241 -9.60 9.20 8.82
N PHE A 242 -8.92 10.13 8.16
CA PHE A 242 -8.10 9.83 6.99
C PHE A 242 -6.64 9.63 7.42
N ALA A 243 -6.06 8.50 7.03
CA ALA A 243 -4.67 8.18 7.30
C ALA A 243 -3.95 7.73 6.02
N ILE A 244 -2.66 7.94 5.96
CA ILE A 244 -1.83 7.56 4.84
C ILE A 244 -0.73 6.63 5.33
N VAL A 245 -0.56 5.50 4.65
CA VAL A 245 0.58 4.61 4.81
C VAL A 245 1.41 4.69 3.53
N PHE A 246 2.62 5.16 3.66
CA PHE A 246 3.53 5.35 2.54
C PHE A 246 4.69 4.37 2.65
N ALA A 247 4.87 3.53 1.66
CA ALA A 247 6.01 2.64 1.57
C ALA A 247 6.86 2.98 0.35
N ALA A 248 8.11 3.31 0.57
CA ALA A 248 9.09 3.56 -0.47
C ALA A 248 10.09 2.39 -0.52
N MET A 249 10.22 1.78 -1.70
CA MET A 249 11.03 0.59 -1.91
C MET A 249 12.14 0.87 -2.93
N GLY A 250 13.38 0.67 -2.53
CA GLY A 250 14.54 0.85 -3.41
C GLY A 250 14.78 2.29 -3.85
N VAL A 251 14.33 3.26 -3.05
CA VAL A 251 14.55 4.69 -3.32
C VAL A 251 15.96 5.12 -2.93
N ASN A 252 16.50 6.12 -3.62
CA ASN A 252 17.76 6.71 -3.23
C ASN A 252 17.59 7.61 -1.98
N MET A 253 18.69 7.97 -1.35
CA MET A 253 18.67 8.78 -0.13
C MET A 253 18.05 10.16 -0.34
N GLU A 254 18.25 10.75 -1.51
CA GLU A 254 17.70 12.06 -1.86
C GLU A 254 16.18 12.03 -1.94
N THR A 255 15.62 11.01 -2.57
CA THR A 255 14.17 10.79 -2.67
C THR A 255 13.55 10.51 -1.29
N ALA A 256 14.20 9.70 -0.46
CA ALA A 256 13.75 9.43 0.91
C ALA A 256 13.74 10.71 1.76
N ARG A 257 14.79 11.52 1.64
CA ARG A 257 14.88 12.81 2.31
C ARG A 257 13.80 13.78 1.80
N PHE A 258 13.57 13.81 0.50
CA PHE A 258 12.51 14.62 -0.10
C PHE A 258 11.13 14.28 0.50
N PHE A 259 10.74 13.03 0.57
CA PHE A 259 9.47 12.64 1.16
C PHE A 259 9.36 13.03 2.64
N LYS A 260 10.40 12.74 3.41
CA LYS A 260 10.42 13.08 4.83
C LYS A 260 10.28 14.59 5.05
N GLN A 261 11.05 15.37 4.33
CA GLN A 261 11.04 16.83 4.42
C GLN A 261 9.69 17.42 3.96
N ASP A 262 9.14 16.93 2.87
CA ASP A 262 7.85 17.38 2.35
C ASP A 262 6.71 17.13 3.35
N PHE A 263 6.67 15.97 3.97
CA PHE A 263 5.66 15.65 4.98
C PHE A 263 5.83 16.46 6.27
N GLU A 264 7.04 16.71 6.71
CA GLU A 264 7.32 17.53 7.89
C GLU A 264 6.95 19.01 7.66
N GLU A 265 7.35 19.59 6.54
CA GLU A 265 7.14 21.01 6.23
C GLU A 265 5.66 21.35 5.96
N ASN A 266 4.90 20.44 5.37
CA ASN A 266 3.49 20.67 5.02
C ASN A 266 2.50 20.21 6.09
N GLY A 267 2.97 19.82 7.29
CA GLY A 267 2.12 19.49 8.43
C GLY A 267 1.29 18.22 8.28
N SER A 268 1.53 17.40 7.24
CA SER A 268 0.80 16.16 6.99
C SER A 268 1.38 14.94 7.73
N MET A 269 2.53 15.09 8.38
CA MET A 269 3.26 13.98 9.00
C MET A 269 2.47 13.28 10.11
N GLU A 270 1.59 13.97 10.82
CA GLU A 270 0.80 13.41 11.93
C GLU A 270 -0.12 12.25 11.48
N ASN A 271 -0.57 12.26 10.23
CA ASN A 271 -1.46 11.25 9.66
C ASN A 271 -0.73 10.29 8.70
N VAL A 272 0.58 10.34 8.63
CA VAL A 272 1.39 9.53 7.71
C VAL A 272 2.25 8.54 8.49
N CYS A 273 2.15 7.27 8.13
CA CYS A 273 3.09 6.23 8.55
C CYS A 273 4.03 5.94 7.38
N LEU A 274 5.32 6.17 7.56
CA LEU A 274 6.32 6.12 6.49
C LEU A 274 7.25 4.91 6.68
N PHE A 275 7.29 4.04 5.67
CA PHE A 275 8.24 2.93 5.57
C PHE A 275 9.25 3.22 4.47
N LEU A 276 10.53 3.28 4.81
CA LEU A 276 11.59 3.58 3.87
C LEU A 276 12.54 2.39 3.72
N ASN A 277 12.59 1.82 2.53
CA ASN A 277 13.63 0.91 2.10
C ASN A 277 14.52 1.63 1.09
N LEU A 278 15.80 1.82 1.45
CA LEU A 278 16.76 2.52 0.60
C LEU A 278 17.34 1.56 -0.46
N ALA A 279 17.91 2.13 -1.51
CA ALA A 279 18.52 1.37 -2.59
C ALA A 279 19.70 0.51 -2.16
N ASN A 280 20.41 0.91 -1.11
CA ASN A 280 21.55 0.19 -0.53
C ASN A 280 21.16 -0.80 0.58
N ASP A 281 19.88 -0.85 0.95
CA ASP A 281 19.38 -1.82 1.91
C ASP A 281 19.29 -3.24 1.29
N PRO A 282 19.31 -4.29 2.11
CA PRO A 282 19.20 -5.66 1.62
C PRO A 282 17.95 -5.89 0.77
N THR A 283 18.10 -6.64 -0.32
CA THR A 283 17.02 -6.93 -1.27
C THR A 283 15.81 -7.60 -0.62
N ILE A 284 16.04 -8.42 0.38
CA ILE A 284 14.98 -9.13 1.09
C ILE A 284 14.07 -8.20 1.90
N GLU A 285 14.62 -7.16 2.50
CA GLU A 285 13.79 -6.13 3.16
C GLU A 285 12.80 -5.51 2.18
N ARG A 286 13.20 -5.32 0.95
CA ARG A 286 12.36 -4.76 -0.12
C ARG A 286 11.14 -5.62 -0.41
N ILE A 287 11.26 -6.93 -0.26
CA ILE A 287 10.14 -7.86 -0.46
C ILE A 287 9.13 -7.79 0.68
N ILE A 288 9.59 -7.58 1.91
CA ILE A 288 8.69 -7.52 3.08
C ILE A 288 8.09 -6.13 3.33
N THR A 289 8.73 -5.08 2.88
CA THR A 289 8.31 -3.69 3.12
C THR A 289 6.85 -3.41 2.73
N PRO A 290 6.36 -3.76 1.51
CA PRO A 290 4.96 -3.52 1.16
C PRO A 290 3.99 -4.34 1.99
N ARG A 291 4.39 -5.53 2.43
CA ARG A 291 3.56 -6.39 3.28
C ARG A 291 3.43 -5.83 4.69
N LEU A 292 4.50 -5.29 5.26
CA LEU A 292 4.47 -4.57 6.54
C LEU A 292 3.58 -3.33 6.48
N ALA A 293 3.74 -2.54 5.42
CA ALA A 293 2.93 -1.34 5.21
C ALA A 293 1.43 -1.67 5.09
N LEU A 294 1.08 -2.71 4.35
CA LEU A 294 -0.31 -3.15 4.20
C LEU A 294 -0.87 -3.76 5.48
N THR A 295 -0.06 -4.45 6.28
CA THR A 295 -0.50 -4.95 7.60
C THR A 295 -0.81 -3.79 8.55
N ALA A 296 0.02 -2.76 8.58
CA ALA A 296 -0.26 -1.54 9.34
C ALA A 296 -1.54 -0.85 8.83
N ALA A 297 -1.72 -0.79 7.51
CA ALA A 297 -2.92 -0.24 6.90
C ALA A 297 -4.19 -1.04 7.23
N GLU A 298 -4.12 -2.36 7.23
CA GLU A 298 -5.24 -3.23 7.64
C GLU A 298 -5.63 -3.01 9.10
N PHE A 299 -4.67 -2.87 9.98
CA PHE A 299 -4.94 -2.54 11.37
C PHE A 299 -5.66 -1.19 11.50
N LEU A 300 -5.13 -0.15 10.86
CA LEU A 300 -5.71 1.20 10.91
C LEU A 300 -7.10 1.26 10.26
N ALA A 301 -7.31 0.55 9.17
CA ALA A 301 -8.58 0.57 8.45
C ALA A 301 -9.66 -0.29 9.11
N TYR A 302 -9.33 -1.51 9.53
CA TYR A 302 -10.35 -2.47 9.95
C TYR A 302 -10.53 -2.55 11.47
N GLN A 303 -9.54 -2.19 12.25
CA GLN A 303 -9.66 -2.13 13.72
C GLN A 303 -9.87 -0.71 14.24
N CYS A 304 -9.18 0.28 13.69
CA CYS A 304 -9.34 1.69 14.05
C CYS A 304 -10.38 2.43 13.19
N GLU A 305 -10.99 1.77 12.21
CA GLU A 305 -12.02 2.31 11.31
C GLU A 305 -11.61 3.60 10.56
N LYS A 306 -10.34 3.69 10.19
CA LYS A 306 -9.81 4.82 9.41
C LYS A 306 -9.92 4.57 7.91
N HIS A 307 -10.02 5.64 7.13
CA HIS A 307 -9.89 5.59 5.69
C HIS A 307 -8.41 5.70 5.34
N VAL A 308 -7.81 4.58 4.95
CA VAL A 308 -6.37 4.49 4.71
C VAL A 308 -6.08 4.53 3.22
N LEU A 309 -5.24 5.48 2.83
CA LEU A 309 -4.63 5.53 1.51
C LEU A 309 -3.23 4.94 1.60
N VAL A 310 -2.97 3.88 0.87
CA VAL A 310 -1.66 3.23 0.80
C VAL A 310 -0.98 3.59 -0.50
N ILE A 311 0.20 4.18 -0.42
CA ILE A 311 1.03 4.48 -1.58
C ILE A 311 2.27 3.60 -1.52
N LEU A 312 2.45 2.78 -2.56
CA LEU A 312 3.59 1.88 -2.69
C LEU A 312 4.49 2.41 -3.82
N THR A 313 5.53 3.13 -3.44
CA THR A 313 6.48 3.68 -4.39
C THR A 313 7.57 2.69 -4.70
N ASP A 314 7.73 2.47 -5.87
CA ASP A 314 8.44 1.77 -6.90
C ASP A 314 8.28 0.26 -6.82
N MET A 315 7.11 -0.19 -7.27
CA MET A 315 6.84 -1.61 -7.43
C MET A 315 7.75 -2.28 -8.47
N SER A 316 8.42 -1.52 -9.33
CA SER A 316 9.45 -2.07 -10.21
C SER A 316 10.69 -2.53 -9.44
N SER A 317 11.12 -1.78 -8.44
CA SER A 317 12.19 -2.21 -7.53
C SER A 317 11.80 -3.47 -6.74
N TYR A 318 10.55 -3.57 -6.32
CA TYR A 318 10.01 -4.77 -5.69
C TYR A 318 10.07 -5.99 -6.61
N ALA A 319 9.65 -5.85 -7.86
CA ALA A 319 9.69 -6.93 -8.83
C ALA A 319 11.13 -7.34 -9.19
N GLU A 320 12.07 -6.40 -9.26
CA GLU A 320 13.50 -6.71 -9.42
C GLU A 320 14.05 -7.47 -8.22
N ALA A 321 13.62 -7.15 -7.01
CA ALA A 321 13.98 -7.91 -5.81
C ALA A 321 13.47 -9.35 -5.87
N LEU A 322 12.24 -9.57 -6.33
CA LEU A 322 11.69 -10.92 -6.59
C LEU A 322 12.51 -11.68 -7.62
N ARG A 323 12.91 -11.01 -8.70
CA ARG A 323 13.75 -11.63 -9.75
C ARG A 323 15.10 -12.07 -9.19
N GLU A 324 15.73 -11.23 -8.38
CA GLU A 324 17.02 -11.54 -7.75
C GLU A 324 16.92 -12.77 -6.82
N VAL A 325 15.88 -12.82 -5.99
CA VAL A 325 15.66 -13.98 -5.09
C VAL A 325 15.33 -15.24 -5.88
N SER A 326 14.51 -15.15 -6.90
CA SER A 326 14.19 -16.28 -7.78
C SER A 326 15.44 -16.83 -8.49
N ALA A 327 16.33 -15.96 -8.96
CA ALA A 327 17.61 -16.36 -9.54
C ALA A 327 18.52 -17.02 -8.52
N ALA A 328 18.57 -16.52 -7.29
CA ALA A 328 19.36 -17.14 -6.20
C ALA A 328 18.84 -18.53 -5.79
N ARG A 329 17.56 -18.80 -6.00
CA ARG A 329 16.92 -20.12 -5.79
C ARG A 329 17.02 -21.05 -6.98
N GLU A 330 17.68 -20.62 -8.07
CA GLU A 330 17.80 -21.38 -9.31
C GLU A 330 16.45 -21.82 -9.92
N GLU A 331 15.41 -21.01 -9.72
CA GLU A 331 14.09 -21.27 -10.30
C GLU A 331 14.09 -21.04 -11.81
N VAL A 332 13.25 -21.77 -12.52
CA VAL A 332 13.10 -21.60 -13.96
C VAL A 332 12.56 -20.19 -14.25
N PRO A 333 13.30 -19.36 -15.00
CA PRO A 333 12.87 -17.99 -15.27
C PRO A 333 11.67 -17.98 -16.21
N GLY A 334 10.72 -17.10 -15.91
CA GLY A 334 9.62 -16.76 -16.81
C GLY A 334 9.99 -15.64 -17.78
N ARG A 335 9.00 -14.91 -18.24
CA ARG A 335 9.15 -13.79 -19.17
C ARG A 335 10.13 -12.74 -18.63
N ARG A 336 11.15 -12.38 -19.40
CA ARG A 336 12.22 -11.41 -19.06
C ARG A 336 12.97 -11.74 -17.75
N GLY A 337 13.02 -13.00 -17.36
CA GLY A 337 13.74 -13.43 -16.16
C GLY A 337 12.98 -13.28 -14.84
N PHE A 338 11.75 -12.76 -14.85
CA PHE A 338 10.91 -12.68 -13.68
C PHE A 338 10.36 -14.06 -13.29
N PRO A 339 10.09 -14.32 -11.99
CA PRO A 339 9.52 -15.60 -11.59
C PRO A 339 8.13 -15.82 -12.18
N GLY A 340 7.79 -17.06 -12.52
CA GLY A 340 6.48 -17.39 -13.09
C GLY A 340 5.31 -17.09 -12.14
N TYR A 341 5.56 -17.07 -10.84
CA TYR A 341 4.57 -16.75 -9.79
C TYR A 341 4.43 -15.24 -9.48
N MET A 342 5.09 -14.36 -10.25
CA MET A 342 5.05 -12.91 -9.98
C MET A 342 3.62 -12.36 -9.99
N TYR A 343 2.76 -12.88 -10.86
CA TYR A 343 1.35 -12.51 -10.89
C TYR A 343 0.64 -12.79 -9.57
N THR A 344 0.79 -14.00 -9.04
CA THR A 344 0.19 -14.40 -7.76
C THR A 344 0.77 -13.59 -6.60
N ASP A 345 2.07 -13.34 -6.60
CA ASP A 345 2.73 -12.56 -5.56
C ASP A 345 2.26 -11.11 -5.54
N LEU A 346 2.17 -10.45 -6.69
CA LEU A 346 1.60 -9.10 -6.82
C LEU A 346 0.11 -9.09 -6.43
N ALA A 347 -0.65 -10.11 -6.80
CA ALA A 347 -2.05 -10.23 -6.43
C ALA A 347 -2.24 -10.33 -4.90
N THR A 348 -1.37 -11.02 -4.19
CA THR A 348 -1.41 -11.08 -2.72
C THR A 348 -1.19 -9.73 -2.05
N ILE A 349 -0.50 -8.81 -2.70
CA ILE A 349 -0.32 -7.44 -2.24
C ILE A 349 -1.53 -6.58 -2.61
N TYR A 350 -1.91 -6.56 -3.87
CA TYR A 350 -2.94 -5.63 -4.36
C TYR A 350 -4.35 -6.00 -3.89
N GLU A 351 -4.66 -7.28 -3.73
CA GLU A 351 -5.98 -7.74 -3.25
C GLU A 351 -6.24 -7.45 -1.76
N ARG A 352 -5.28 -6.93 -1.04
CA ARG A 352 -5.47 -6.44 0.34
C ARG A 352 -6.23 -5.12 0.40
N ALA A 353 -6.35 -4.40 -0.70
CA ALA A 353 -7.18 -3.20 -0.80
C ALA A 353 -8.66 -3.56 -0.85
N GLY A 354 -9.50 -2.75 -0.26
CA GLY A 354 -10.94 -2.89 -0.35
C GLY A 354 -11.69 -2.36 0.86
N ARG A 355 -12.98 -2.69 0.88
CA ARG A 355 -13.91 -2.38 1.97
C ARG A 355 -14.57 -3.68 2.43
N VAL A 356 -14.80 -3.79 3.73
CA VAL A 356 -15.43 -4.95 4.34
C VAL A 356 -16.76 -4.55 4.98
N GLU A 357 -17.78 -5.37 4.79
CA GLU A 357 -19.09 -5.18 5.40
C GLU A 357 -19.00 -5.15 6.93
N GLY A 358 -19.70 -4.21 7.55
CA GLY A 358 -19.69 -4.01 9.00
C GLY A 358 -18.49 -3.24 9.53
N ARG A 359 -17.59 -2.76 8.67
CA ARG A 359 -16.45 -1.92 9.00
C ARG A 359 -16.50 -0.61 8.21
N ASN A 360 -16.37 0.53 8.89
CA ASN A 360 -16.39 1.84 8.21
C ASN A 360 -15.08 2.18 7.51
N GLY A 361 -13.99 1.57 7.93
CA GLY A 361 -12.67 1.79 7.34
C GLY A 361 -12.53 1.18 5.94
N SER A 362 -11.56 1.68 5.20
CA SER A 362 -11.24 1.20 3.85
C SER A 362 -9.75 1.32 3.57
N ILE A 363 -9.26 0.48 2.66
CA ILE A 363 -7.90 0.57 2.14
C ILE A 363 -7.99 0.86 0.65
N THR A 364 -7.42 1.99 0.23
CA THR A 364 -7.24 2.36 -1.17
C THR A 364 -5.76 2.30 -1.49
N GLN A 365 -5.36 1.57 -2.52
CA GLN A 365 -3.96 1.45 -2.91
C GLN A 365 -3.68 2.24 -4.18
N ILE A 366 -2.56 2.95 -4.16
CA ILE A 366 -1.96 3.59 -5.33
C ILE A 366 -0.52 3.08 -5.47
N PRO A 367 -0.32 1.93 -6.12
CA PRO A 367 1.02 1.48 -6.44
C PRO A 367 1.60 2.34 -7.57
N ILE A 368 2.84 2.78 -7.40
CA ILE A 368 3.59 3.52 -8.40
C ILE A 368 4.66 2.60 -8.96
N LEU A 369 4.72 2.49 -10.26
CA LEU A 369 5.74 1.70 -10.93
C LEU A 369 6.42 2.50 -12.05
N THR A 370 7.67 2.21 -12.29
CA THR A 370 8.44 2.75 -13.40
C THR A 370 8.51 1.73 -14.52
N MET A 371 8.07 2.11 -15.72
CA MET A 371 8.14 1.26 -16.89
C MET A 371 9.54 1.35 -17.52
N PRO A 372 10.30 0.24 -17.61
CA PRO A 372 11.56 0.26 -18.30
C PRO A 372 11.39 0.63 -19.80
N ASN A 373 12.16 1.60 -20.27
CA ASN A 373 12.10 2.13 -21.64
C ASN A 373 10.70 2.63 -22.07
N ASP A 374 9.90 3.11 -21.13
CA ASP A 374 8.51 3.54 -21.35
C ASP A 374 7.62 2.43 -21.99
N ASP A 375 7.98 1.17 -21.79
CA ASP A 375 7.31 0.01 -22.37
C ASP A 375 6.18 -0.50 -21.47
N ILE A 376 4.95 -0.18 -21.83
CA ILE A 376 3.76 -0.65 -21.11
C ILE A 376 3.54 -2.16 -21.23
N THR A 377 4.18 -2.82 -22.22
CA THR A 377 4.06 -4.26 -22.40
C THR A 377 5.07 -5.06 -21.57
N HIS A 378 5.90 -4.38 -20.79
CA HIS A 378 6.80 -5.01 -19.84
C HIS A 378 6.01 -5.84 -18.80
N PRO A 379 6.53 -6.97 -18.30
CA PRO A 379 5.79 -7.83 -17.38
C PRO A 379 5.24 -7.13 -16.14
N ILE A 380 5.94 -6.15 -15.59
CA ILE A 380 5.52 -5.44 -14.37
C ILE A 380 4.24 -4.63 -14.61
N PRO A 381 4.18 -3.65 -15.55
CA PRO A 381 2.95 -2.92 -15.83
C PRO A 381 1.85 -3.80 -16.41
N ASP A 382 2.19 -4.79 -17.23
CA ASP A 382 1.24 -5.70 -17.84
C ASP A 382 0.46 -6.50 -16.79
N LEU A 383 1.17 -7.17 -15.88
CA LEU A 383 0.54 -7.94 -14.80
C LEU A 383 -0.19 -7.04 -13.79
N THR A 384 0.36 -5.89 -13.47
CA THR A 384 -0.30 -4.92 -12.58
C THR A 384 -1.61 -4.43 -13.18
N GLY A 385 -1.67 -4.18 -14.47
CA GLY A 385 -2.88 -3.78 -15.18
C GLY A 385 -4.01 -4.82 -15.16
N TYR A 386 -3.67 -6.11 -15.14
CA TYR A 386 -4.65 -7.19 -15.01
C TYR A 386 -5.21 -7.33 -13.59
N ILE A 387 -4.41 -7.12 -12.57
CA ILE A 387 -4.81 -7.28 -11.17
C ILE A 387 -5.62 -6.09 -10.68
N THR A 388 -5.26 -4.89 -11.09
CA THR A 388 -5.83 -3.63 -10.62
C THR A 388 -7.05 -3.17 -11.44
N GLU A 389 -7.74 -2.13 -10.95
CA GLU A 389 -8.97 -1.62 -11.58
C GLU A 389 -8.73 -0.38 -12.45
N GLY A 390 -7.67 -0.36 -13.20
CA GLY A 390 -7.33 0.71 -14.12
C GLY A 390 -5.87 1.12 -14.02
N GLN A 391 -5.54 2.29 -14.56
CA GLN A 391 -4.21 2.89 -14.48
C GLN A 391 -4.28 4.40 -14.68
N ILE A 392 -3.30 5.10 -14.12
CA ILE A 392 -3.00 6.50 -14.41
C ILE A 392 -1.66 6.54 -15.12
N TYR A 393 -1.64 7.04 -16.35
CA TYR A 393 -0.46 7.06 -17.19
C TYR A 393 0.24 8.42 -17.12
N VAL A 394 1.52 8.41 -16.73
CA VAL A 394 2.37 9.60 -16.72
C VAL A 394 3.19 9.63 -18.02
N ASP A 395 3.04 10.68 -18.81
CA ASP A 395 3.58 10.79 -20.16
C ASP A 395 4.84 11.64 -20.21
N ARG A 396 5.88 11.10 -20.81
CA ARG A 396 7.15 11.81 -21.03
C ARG A 396 7.01 12.98 -22.01
N GLN A 397 6.16 12.89 -23.00
CA GLN A 397 5.95 13.97 -23.97
C GLN A 397 5.33 15.20 -23.31
N LEU A 398 4.36 15.01 -22.41
CA LEU A 398 3.79 16.09 -21.63
C LEU A 398 4.80 16.70 -20.66
N HIS A 399 5.63 15.86 -20.03
CA HIS A 399 6.70 16.33 -19.15
C HIS A 399 7.73 17.18 -19.90
N ASN A 400 8.14 16.76 -21.08
CA ASN A 400 9.07 17.52 -21.91
C ASN A 400 8.53 18.88 -22.36
N ARG A 401 7.21 19.02 -22.44
CA ARG A 401 6.51 20.31 -22.70
C ARG A 401 6.25 21.12 -21.44
N GLN A 402 6.85 20.75 -20.31
CA GLN A 402 6.72 21.45 -19.01
C GLN A 402 5.28 21.49 -18.48
N ILE A 403 4.50 20.45 -18.73
CA ILE A 403 3.17 20.30 -18.17
C ILE A 403 3.29 19.44 -16.90
N TYR A 404 2.80 19.96 -15.77
CA TYR A 404 2.77 19.25 -14.51
C TYR A 404 1.35 19.29 -13.91
N PRO A 405 0.82 18.18 -13.39
CA PRO A 405 1.29 16.82 -13.52
C PRO A 405 1.15 16.29 -14.95
N PRO A 406 2.14 15.59 -15.51
CA PRO A 406 2.10 15.14 -16.91
C PRO A 406 1.24 13.88 -17.09
N VAL A 407 -0.01 13.95 -16.64
CA VAL A 407 -0.97 12.84 -16.73
C VAL A 407 -1.61 12.84 -18.11
N ASN A 408 -1.40 11.78 -18.87
CA ASN A 408 -2.08 11.58 -20.14
C ASN A 408 -3.42 10.87 -19.91
N VAL A 409 -4.51 11.58 -20.14
CA VAL A 409 -5.86 11.08 -19.86
C VAL A 409 -6.36 10.04 -20.87
N LEU A 410 -5.76 9.96 -22.07
CA LEU A 410 -6.21 9.02 -23.10
C LEU A 410 -5.92 7.55 -22.75
N PRO A 411 -4.69 7.15 -22.38
CA PRO A 411 -4.41 5.78 -21.96
C PRO A 411 -4.81 5.51 -20.50
N SER A 412 -5.14 6.54 -19.73
CA SER A 412 -5.57 6.40 -18.34
C SER A 412 -7.02 5.93 -18.25
N LEU A 413 -7.29 5.07 -17.28
CA LEU A 413 -8.61 4.47 -17.06
C LEU A 413 -8.83 4.21 -15.59
N SER A 414 -10.05 4.48 -15.11
CA SER A 414 -10.54 4.00 -13.81
C SER A 414 -11.83 3.21 -14.03
N ARG A 415 -11.77 1.89 -13.82
CA ARG A 415 -12.89 0.98 -14.10
C ARG A 415 -14.05 1.15 -13.14
N LEU A 416 -13.79 1.62 -11.91
CA LEU A 416 -14.79 1.79 -10.87
C LEU A 416 -15.30 3.23 -10.75
N MET A 417 -14.95 4.09 -11.69
CA MET A 417 -15.29 5.51 -11.65
C MET A 417 -16.81 5.76 -11.57
N LYS A 418 -17.60 5.00 -12.32
CA LYS A 418 -19.06 5.22 -12.42
C LYS A 418 -19.80 5.11 -11.10
N SER A 419 -19.33 4.25 -10.20
CA SER A 419 -19.96 4.06 -8.88
C SER A 419 -19.57 5.14 -7.86
N ALA A 420 -18.49 5.85 -8.12
CA ALA A 420 -17.91 6.85 -7.21
C ALA A 420 -18.34 8.30 -7.52
N ILE A 421 -19.00 8.51 -8.64
CA ILE A 421 -19.38 9.85 -9.12
C ILE A 421 -20.89 9.92 -9.37
N GLY A 422 -21.41 11.13 -9.41
CA GLY A 422 -22.80 11.43 -9.72
C GLY A 422 -23.51 12.20 -8.62
N GLU A 423 -24.83 12.27 -8.69
CA GLU A 423 -25.66 12.95 -7.71
C GLU A 423 -25.52 12.31 -6.33
N GLY A 424 -25.29 13.11 -5.30
CA GLY A 424 -25.08 12.65 -3.93
C GLY A 424 -23.63 12.26 -3.60
N MET A 425 -22.76 12.07 -4.58
CA MET A 425 -21.34 11.74 -4.39
C MET A 425 -20.41 12.85 -4.82
N THR A 426 -20.63 13.41 -6.01
CA THR A 426 -19.92 14.58 -6.52
C THR A 426 -20.94 15.59 -7.05
N ARG A 427 -21.07 15.70 -8.35
CA ARG A 427 -22.07 16.56 -9.01
C ARG A 427 -22.71 15.76 -10.16
N LYS A 428 -23.99 16.00 -10.44
CA LYS A 428 -24.75 15.20 -11.42
C LYS A 428 -24.21 15.26 -12.85
N ASP A 429 -23.44 16.29 -13.19
CA ASP A 429 -22.83 16.49 -14.52
C ASP A 429 -21.45 15.84 -14.66
N HIS A 430 -20.87 15.30 -13.59
CA HIS A 430 -19.48 14.81 -13.57
C HIS A 430 -19.22 13.76 -14.66
N SER A 431 -20.05 12.75 -14.76
CA SER A 431 -19.88 11.69 -15.77
C SER A 431 -19.94 12.23 -17.19
N ASP A 432 -20.90 13.11 -17.47
CA ASP A 432 -21.12 13.68 -18.79
C ASP A 432 -19.99 14.62 -19.20
N VAL A 433 -19.54 15.48 -18.28
CA VAL A 433 -18.39 16.38 -18.49
C VAL A 433 -17.12 15.58 -18.74
N SER A 434 -16.87 14.55 -17.95
CA SER A 434 -15.69 13.67 -18.14
C SER A 434 -15.69 13.01 -19.52
N ASN A 435 -16.81 12.42 -19.92
CA ASN A 435 -16.95 11.78 -21.23
C ASN A 435 -16.76 12.76 -22.39
N GLN A 436 -17.32 13.96 -22.26
CA GLN A 436 -17.21 14.99 -23.31
C GLN A 436 -15.80 15.56 -23.41
N LEU A 437 -15.14 15.81 -22.29
CA LEU A 437 -13.74 16.26 -22.27
C LEU A 437 -12.82 15.22 -22.89
N TYR A 438 -13.01 13.95 -22.55
CA TYR A 438 -12.25 12.86 -23.13
C TYR A 438 -12.42 12.79 -24.66
N ALA A 439 -13.65 12.85 -25.13
CA ALA A 439 -13.96 12.82 -26.56
C ALA A 439 -13.37 14.01 -27.31
N CYS A 440 -13.50 15.21 -26.78
CA CYS A 440 -12.93 16.42 -27.39
C CYS A 440 -11.40 16.37 -27.42
N TYR A 441 -10.78 15.88 -26.35
CA TYR A 441 -9.33 15.75 -26.29
C TYR A 441 -8.80 14.69 -27.29
N ALA A 442 -9.47 13.56 -27.42
CA ALA A 442 -9.13 12.52 -28.38
C ALA A 442 -9.23 13.05 -29.83
N ILE A 443 -10.34 13.72 -30.17
CA ILE A 443 -10.52 14.33 -31.50
C ILE A 443 -9.46 15.43 -31.73
N GLY A 444 -9.15 16.23 -30.73
CA GLY A 444 -8.10 17.25 -30.82
C GLY A 444 -6.73 16.67 -31.12
N LYS A 445 -6.39 15.51 -30.55
CA LYS A 445 -5.15 14.80 -30.86
C LYS A 445 -5.12 14.27 -32.29
N ASP A 446 -6.23 13.72 -32.77
CA ASP A 446 -6.33 13.25 -34.15
C ASP A 446 -6.21 14.40 -35.16
N VAL A 447 -6.84 15.55 -34.88
CA VAL A 447 -6.72 16.75 -35.68
C VAL A 447 -5.30 17.31 -35.67
N GLN A 448 -4.62 17.27 -34.53
CA GLN A 448 -3.21 17.69 -34.44
C GLN A 448 -2.30 16.80 -35.30
N ALA A 449 -2.53 15.49 -35.29
CA ALA A 449 -1.81 14.56 -36.16
C ALA A 449 -2.09 14.83 -37.64
N MET A 450 -3.34 15.11 -38.00
CA MET A 450 -3.75 15.45 -39.36
C MET A 450 -3.11 16.76 -39.83
N LYS A 451 -3.09 17.80 -38.96
CA LYS A 451 -2.42 19.08 -39.24
C LYS A 451 -0.95 18.88 -39.61
N ALA A 452 -0.24 17.97 -38.94
CA ALA A 452 1.16 17.68 -39.21
C ALA A 452 1.40 17.08 -40.61
N VAL A 453 0.38 16.43 -41.17
CA VAL A 453 0.47 15.75 -42.47
C VAL A 453 -0.02 16.65 -43.63
N VAL A 454 -1.18 17.25 -43.50
CA VAL A 454 -1.85 17.99 -44.59
C VAL A 454 -1.73 19.52 -44.48
N GLY A 455 -1.25 20.03 -43.37
CA GLY A 455 -1.14 21.46 -43.11
C GLY A 455 -2.42 22.10 -42.56
N GLU A 456 -2.28 23.30 -42.02
CA GLU A 456 -3.35 24.01 -41.32
C GLU A 456 -4.45 24.48 -42.26
N GLU A 457 -4.10 24.78 -43.51
CA GLU A 457 -5.03 25.29 -44.52
C GLU A 457 -6.12 24.29 -44.94
N ALA A 458 -5.86 23.00 -44.72
CA ALA A 458 -6.79 21.92 -45.05
C ALA A 458 -7.80 21.61 -43.95
N LEU A 459 -7.69 22.24 -42.77
CA LEU A 459 -8.55 22.02 -41.63
C LEU A 459 -9.88 22.76 -41.74
N THR A 460 -10.96 22.12 -41.28
CA THR A 460 -12.28 22.75 -41.18
C THR A 460 -12.32 23.72 -39.98
N PRO A 461 -13.26 24.70 -39.95
CA PRO A 461 -13.44 25.57 -38.79
C PRO A 461 -13.68 24.80 -37.48
N ASP A 462 -14.36 23.65 -37.53
CA ASP A 462 -14.59 22.79 -36.38
C ASP A 462 -13.29 22.17 -35.88
N ASP A 463 -12.41 21.76 -36.77
CA ASP A 463 -11.08 21.21 -36.43
C ASP A 463 -10.20 22.26 -35.71
N LEU A 464 -10.31 23.52 -36.09
CA LEU A 464 -9.63 24.64 -35.43
C LEU A 464 -10.11 24.82 -33.98
N LEU A 465 -11.42 24.65 -33.72
CA LEU A 465 -11.98 24.68 -32.38
C LEU A 465 -11.43 23.54 -31.51
N TYR A 466 -11.28 22.33 -32.07
CA TYR A 466 -10.67 21.20 -31.37
C TYR A 466 -9.19 21.44 -31.05
N LEU A 467 -8.44 22.09 -31.93
CA LEU A 467 -7.04 22.46 -31.66
C LEU A 467 -6.92 23.51 -30.56
N GLU A 468 -7.79 24.52 -30.57
CA GLU A 468 -7.86 25.54 -29.51
C GLU A 468 -8.19 24.87 -28.16
N PHE A 469 -9.18 23.99 -28.14
CA PHE A 469 -9.54 23.20 -26.95
C PHE A 469 -8.36 22.36 -26.45
N LEU A 470 -7.69 21.65 -27.33
CA LEU A 470 -6.53 20.83 -26.99
C LEU A 470 -5.46 21.64 -26.26
N THR A 471 -5.10 22.79 -26.80
CA THR A 471 -4.07 23.65 -26.22
C THR A 471 -4.50 24.18 -24.84
N LYS A 472 -5.73 24.65 -24.72
CA LYS A 472 -6.27 25.20 -23.47
C LYS A 472 -6.49 24.11 -22.42
N PHE A 473 -6.92 22.90 -22.83
CA PHE A 473 -7.09 21.78 -21.93
C PHE A 473 -5.77 21.37 -21.29
N GLU A 474 -4.72 21.23 -22.07
CA GLU A 474 -3.40 20.90 -21.55
C GLU A 474 -2.84 21.98 -20.61
N ARG A 475 -3.09 23.25 -20.89
CA ARG A 475 -2.56 24.36 -20.08
C ARG A 475 -3.38 24.69 -18.84
N ASN A 476 -4.69 24.59 -18.92
CA ASN A 476 -5.59 25.08 -17.86
C ASN A 476 -6.18 23.97 -17.01
N PHE A 477 -6.36 22.78 -17.58
CA PHE A 477 -6.96 21.65 -16.88
C PHE A 477 -5.92 20.66 -16.38
N ILE A 478 -5.07 20.12 -17.25
CA ILE A 478 -4.02 19.16 -16.88
C ILE A 478 -2.92 19.87 -16.10
N SER A 479 -2.44 21.01 -16.58
CA SER A 479 -1.39 21.76 -15.90
C SER A 479 -1.90 22.36 -14.60
N GLN A 480 -1.20 22.04 -13.52
CA GLN A 480 -1.55 22.43 -12.16
C GLN A 480 -0.27 22.64 -11.34
N GLY A 481 -0.28 23.58 -10.39
CA GLY A 481 0.85 23.79 -9.50
C GLY A 481 1.07 22.63 -8.54
N ASN A 482 2.31 22.38 -8.12
CA ASN A 482 2.69 21.31 -7.18
C ASN A 482 1.94 21.40 -5.84
N TYR A 483 1.55 22.60 -5.44
CA TYR A 483 0.85 22.88 -4.19
C TYR A 483 -0.60 23.31 -4.40
N GLU A 484 -1.05 23.32 -5.63
CA GLU A 484 -2.43 23.69 -5.97
C GLU A 484 -3.37 22.53 -5.65
N ASN A 485 -4.34 22.81 -4.80
CA ASN A 485 -5.38 21.85 -4.43
C ASN A 485 -6.70 22.32 -5.02
N ARG A 486 -7.16 21.64 -6.07
CA ARG A 486 -8.46 21.90 -6.69
C ARG A 486 -9.48 20.91 -6.16
N THR A 487 -10.62 21.42 -5.68
CA THR A 487 -11.76 20.56 -5.37
C THR A 487 -12.33 19.96 -6.65
N VAL A 488 -13.06 18.86 -6.56
CA VAL A 488 -13.71 18.26 -7.72
C VAL A 488 -14.69 19.23 -8.40
N PHE A 489 -15.33 20.09 -7.62
CA PHE A 489 -16.26 21.12 -8.13
C PHE A 489 -15.53 22.20 -8.92
N GLU A 490 -14.42 22.72 -8.42
CA GLU A 490 -13.55 23.65 -9.14
C GLU A 490 -13.02 23.06 -10.44
N SER A 491 -12.61 21.80 -10.41
CA SER A 491 -12.13 21.09 -11.59
C SER A 491 -13.22 20.88 -12.64
N LEU A 492 -14.45 20.59 -12.23
CA LEU A 492 -15.60 20.50 -13.11
C LEU A 492 -15.95 21.86 -13.72
N ASP A 493 -15.85 22.95 -12.97
CA ASP A 493 -16.08 24.29 -13.47
C ASP A 493 -15.04 24.71 -14.51
N ILE A 494 -13.78 24.35 -14.31
CA ILE A 494 -12.73 24.54 -15.33
C ILE A 494 -13.06 23.73 -16.59
N GLY A 495 -13.52 22.50 -16.43
CA GLY A 495 -13.98 21.66 -17.54
C GLY A 495 -15.11 22.32 -18.34
N TRP A 496 -16.10 22.92 -17.67
CA TRP A 496 -17.17 23.66 -18.35
C TRP A 496 -16.67 24.91 -19.06
N GLN A 497 -15.73 25.64 -18.48
CA GLN A 497 -15.11 26.79 -19.16
C GLN A 497 -14.45 26.38 -20.48
N LEU A 498 -13.83 25.23 -20.51
CA LEU A 498 -13.23 24.69 -21.73
C LEU A 498 -14.27 24.19 -22.72
N LEU A 499 -15.33 23.53 -22.26
CA LEU A 499 -16.42 23.05 -23.12
C LEU A 499 -17.24 24.19 -23.76
N ARG A 500 -17.26 25.38 -23.16
CA ARG A 500 -17.92 26.58 -23.71
C ARG A 500 -17.20 27.14 -24.93
N ILE A 501 -16.03 26.66 -25.30
CA ILE A 501 -15.37 26.95 -26.58
C ILE A 501 -16.20 26.42 -27.75
N PHE A 502 -16.86 25.27 -27.54
CA PHE A 502 -17.71 24.66 -28.55
C PHE A 502 -19.13 25.18 -28.52
N PRO A 503 -19.81 25.31 -29.70
CA PRO A 503 -21.26 25.50 -29.74
C PRO A 503 -21.98 24.28 -29.12
N LYS A 504 -23.20 24.50 -28.61
CA LYS A 504 -24.02 23.46 -27.97
C LYS A 504 -24.22 22.23 -28.85
N GLU A 505 -24.33 22.40 -30.13
CA GLU A 505 -24.58 21.35 -31.11
C GLU A 505 -23.42 20.37 -31.22
N MET A 506 -22.22 20.78 -30.86
CA MET A 506 -21.01 19.90 -30.86
C MET A 506 -20.89 19.06 -29.60
N LEU A 507 -21.56 19.42 -28.52
CA LEU A 507 -21.52 18.73 -27.23
C LEU A 507 -22.54 17.58 -27.19
N LYS A 508 -22.35 16.58 -28.03
CA LYS A 508 -23.32 15.49 -28.26
C LYS A 508 -23.39 14.45 -27.13
N ARG A 509 -22.37 14.39 -26.27
CA ARG A 509 -22.30 13.42 -25.18
C ARG A 509 -22.93 13.89 -23.88
N ILE A 510 -23.37 15.15 -23.82
CA ILE A 510 -24.01 15.72 -22.66
C ILE A 510 -25.52 15.81 -22.93
N PRO A 511 -26.39 15.32 -22.03
CA PRO A 511 -27.85 15.45 -22.16
C PRO A 511 -28.29 16.91 -22.20
N ALA A 512 -29.36 17.19 -22.96
CA ALA A 512 -29.87 18.54 -23.12
C ALA A 512 -30.29 19.21 -21.80
N SER A 513 -30.76 18.43 -20.83
CA SER A 513 -31.13 18.91 -19.49
C SER A 513 -29.93 19.47 -18.73
N ILE A 514 -28.80 18.80 -18.80
CA ILE A 514 -27.55 19.22 -18.15
C ILE A 514 -26.94 20.42 -18.90
N LEU A 515 -26.98 20.42 -20.22
CA LEU A 515 -26.57 21.58 -21.01
C LEU A 515 -27.38 22.84 -20.68
N ALA A 516 -28.69 22.72 -20.47
CA ALA A 516 -29.54 23.83 -20.09
C ALA A 516 -29.18 24.43 -18.73
N GLU A 517 -28.72 23.62 -17.82
CA GLU A 517 -28.35 24.03 -16.46
C GLU A 517 -26.93 24.61 -16.34
N PHE A 518 -25.95 23.96 -16.95
CA PHE A 518 -24.53 24.24 -16.73
C PHE A 518 -23.84 25.00 -17.86
N TYR A 519 -24.37 24.97 -19.07
CA TYR A 519 -23.75 25.62 -20.22
C TYR A 519 -23.91 27.17 -20.25
N PRO A 520 -25.03 27.79 -19.78
CA PRO A 520 -25.19 29.23 -19.80
C PRO A 520 -24.07 29.94 -19.04
N ARG A 521 -23.52 31.00 -19.64
CA ARG A 521 -22.42 31.80 -19.07
C ARG A 521 -22.84 32.66 -17.88
N ASP A 522 -24.13 32.74 -17.57
CA ASP A 522 -24.61 33.58 -16.50
C ASP A 522 -24.15 33.01 -15.14
N SER A 523 -23.15 33.69 -14.68
CA SER A 523 -22.57 33.71 -13.37
C SER A 523 -23.61 33.54 -12.27
N ARG A 524 -23.50 32.42 -11.56
CA ARG A 524 -23.81 32.42 -10.14
C ARG A 524 -22.47 32.45 -9.41
N HIS A 525 -22.13 33.66 -8.93
CA HIS A 525 -21.05 33.86 -7.98
C HIS A 525 -21.22 33.03 -6.72
#